data_f99380d3b9be88775769a367ce840e73
#
_entry.id   f99380d3b9be88775769a367ce840e73
#
_cell.length_a   1.000
_cell.length_b   1.000
_cell.length_c   1.000
_cell.angle_alpha   90.00
_cell.angle_beta   90.00
_cell.angle_gamma   90.00
#
_symmetry.space_group_name_H-M   'P 1'
#
loop_
_entity.id
_entity.type
_entity.pdbx_description
1 polymer ?
#
loop_
_entity_poly.entity_id
_entity_poly.type
_entity_poly.pdbx_seq_one_letter_code
_entity_poly.pdbx_strand_id
1 'polypeptide(L)'
;MPPGKILFMNGPSSVGKTAITKELQQLLDEPFLHVGVDMFYRMMPRRFFGKDPTEDDPAYQGFRWRTVREGDEIWYDLTPGPIGYRMLAGMQRAIAALASVGNNIIIDENAIYEGQLEGYFEALREFEVLFVGIRCSLDEIERRERKRGDRRWGHAKGHYHLTHALVDAHGSYDLDIDSSLATPLECALLIMDYMETDPSPTAFRQLSDILAKDLSERYT
;
A
#
# COMPACT_ATOMS: atom_id res chain seq x y z
N MET A 1 -23.82 12.02 8.13
CA MET A 1 -23.39 10.74 8.72
C MET A 1 -21.96 10.95 9.19
N PRO A 2 -21.49 10.31 10.25
CA PRO A 2 -20.09 10.34 10.61
C PRO A 2 -19.26 9.72 9.48
N PRO A 3 -17.97 10.09 9.34
CA PRO A 3 -17.09 9.43 8.37
C PRO A 3 -16.90 7.96 8.71
N GLY A 4 -16.61 7.15 7.70
CA GLY A 4 -16.31 5.73 7.90
C GLY A 4 -14.94 5.51 8.52
N LYS A 5 -14.75 4.32 9.10
CA LYS A 5 -13.49 3.86 9.66
C LYS A 5 -12.50 3.52 8.54
N ILE A 6 -11.23 3.81 8.71
CA ILE A 6 -10.19 3.48 7.73
C ILE A 6 -9.16 2.57 8.38
N LEU A 7 -9.01 1.36 7.83
CA LEU A 7 -7.90 0.45 8.11
C LEU A 7 -6.92 0.51 6.92
N PHE A 8 -5.73 1.03 7.15
CA PHE A 8 -4.69 1.12 6.13
C PHE A 8 -3.62 0.04 6.37
N MET A 9 -3.60 -0.97 5.53
CA MET A 9 -2.55 -1.99 5.53
C MET A 9 -1.46 -1.65 4.51
N ASN A 10 -0.24 -1.41 4.99
CA ASN A 10 0.95 -1.25 4.16
C ASN A 10 1.84 -2.49 4.25
N GLY A 11 2.29 -2.98 3.12
CA GLY A 11 3.16 -4.15 3.08
C GLY A 11 3.58 -4.50 1.65
N PRO A 12 4.70 -5.22 1.46
CA PRO A 12 5.19 -5.56 0.13
C PRO A 12 4.22 -6.44 -0.66
N SER A 13 4.46 -6.54 -1.96
CA SER A 13 3.74 -7.49 -2.80
C SER A 13 3.92 -8.91 -2.27
N SER A 14 2.89 -9.75 -2.40
CA SER A 14 2.88 -11.15 -1.96
C SER A 14 2.97 -11.40 -0.44
N VAL A 15 2.90 -10.35 0.39
CA VAL A 15 2.89 -10.49 1.87
C VAL A 15 1.57 -11.07 2.40
N GLY A 16 0.48 -11.01 1.63
CA GLY A 16 -0.80 -11.61 1.99
C GLY A 16 -1.93 -10.61 2.29
N LYS A 17 -1.74 -9.29 2.15
CA LYS A 17 -2.74 -8.26 2.47
C LYS A 17 -4.13 -8.53 1.91
N THR A 18 -4.23 -8.86 0.62
CA THR A 18 -5.53 -9.18 -0.03
C THR A 18 -6.22 -10.40 0.60
N ALA A 19 -5.46 -11.40 1.05
CA ALA A 19 -6.02 -12.55 1.75
C ALA A 19 -6.49 -12.16 3.15
N ILE A 20 -5.70 -11.39 3.89
CA ILE A 20 -6.07 -10.83 5.20
C ILE A 20 -7.33 -9.97 5.07
N THR A 21 -7.42 -9.11 4.04
CA THR A 21 -8.62 -8.29 3.79
C THR A 21 -9.88 -9.14 3.61
N LYS A 22 -9.78 -10.26 2.90
CA LYS A 22 -10.93 -11.17 2.69
C LYS A 22 -11.38 -11.82 3.98
N GLU A 23 -10.46 -12.22 4.85
CA GLU A 23 -10.80 -12.75 6.17
C GLU A 23 -11.44 -11.66 7.04
N LEU A 24 -10.89 -10.46 7.08
CA LEU A 24 -11.47 -9.32 7.80
C LEU A 24 -12.89 -9.00 7.33
N GLN A 25 -13.15 -8.99 6.02
CA GLN A 25 -14.48 -8.74 5.48
C GLN A 25 -15.51 -9.81 5.84
N GLN A 26 -15.09 -11.03 6.21
CA GLN A 26 -15.97 -12.09 6.69
C GLN A 26 -16.19 -12.04 8.20
N LEU A 27 -15.22 -11.53 8.94
CA LEU A 27 -15.24 -11.51 10.40
C LEU A 27 -15.89 -10.24 10.98
N LEU A 28 -15.73 -9.11 10.28
CA LEU A 28 -16.26 -7.81 10.73
C LEU A 28 -17.77 -7.74 10.55
N ASP A 29 -18.49 -7.30 11.59
CA ASP A 29 -19.94 -7.14 11.59
C ASP A 29 -20.40 -6.03 10.62
N GLU A 30 -19.63 -4.96 10.49
CA GLU A 30 -19.90 -3.86 9.57
C GLU A 30 -19.21 -4.09 8.22
N PRO A 31 -19.82 -3.68 7.09
CA PRO A 31 -19.19 -3.81 5.79
C PRO A 31 -17.99 -2.87 5.65
N PHE A 32 -16.84 -3.41 5.27
CA PHE A 32 -15.65 -2.68 4.88
C PHE A 32 -15.42 -2.82 3.38
N LEU A 33 -15.29 -1.72 2.66
CA LEU A 33 -14.91 -1.72 1.25
C LEU A 33 -13.43 -2.03 1.12
N HIS A 34 -13.08 -3.04 0.32
CA HIS A 34 -11.68 -3.30 -0.03
C HIS A 34 -11.25 -2.39 -1.17
N VAL A 35 -10.23 -1.58 -0.95
CA VAL A 35 -9.65 -0.72 -1.98
C VAL A 35 -8.13 -0.94 -2.03
N GLY A 36 -7.61 -1.22 -3.23
CA GLY A 36 -6.18 -1.37 -3.47
C GLY A 36 -5.82 -0.85 -4.85
N VAL A 37 -4.54 -0.52 -5.05
CA VAL A 37 -4.03 0.04 -6.31
C VAL A 37 -4.33 -0.83 -7.54
N ASP A 38 -4.36 -2.15 -7.37
CA ASP A 38 -4.68 -3.10 -8.46
C ASP A 38 -6.07 -2.85 -9.08
N MET A 39 -7.04 -2.33 -8.32
CA MET A 39 -8.36 -1.97 -8.84
C MET A 39 -8.26 -0.78 -9.80
N PHE A 40 -7.48 0.22 -9.46
CA PHE A 40 -7.26 1.40 -10.28
C PHE A 40 -6.39 1.12 -11.49
N TYR A 41 -5.41 0.22 -11.39
CA TYR A 41 -4.65 -0.25 -12.55
C TYR A 41 -5.57 -0.87 -13.62
N ARG A 42 -6.61 -1.61 -13.23
CA ARG A 42 -7.57 -2.21 -14.17
C ARG A 42 -8.45 -1.19 -14.87
N MET A 43 -8.61 0.02 -14.33
CA MET A 43 -9.33 1.12 -14.98
C MET A 43 -8.52 1.76 -16.11
N MET A 44 -7.19 1.62 -16.08
CA MET A 44 -6.30 2.22 -17.07
C MET A 44 -6.17 1.33 -18.32
N PRO A 45 -6.19 1.92 -19.53
CA PRO A 45 -5.95 1.14 -20.75
C PRO A 45 -4.57 0.48 -20.74
N ARG A 46 -4.51 -0.78 -21.20
CA ARG A 46 -3.29 -1.61 -21.15
C ARG A 46 -2.07 -0.99 -21.82
N ARG A 47 -2.25 -0.13 -22.84
CA ARG A 47 -1.17 0.56 -23.54
C ARG A 47 -0.35 1.50 -22.64
N PHE A 48 -0.87 1.87 -21.46
CA PHE A 48 -0.16 2.67 -20.47
C PHE A 48 0.64 1.84 -19.47
N PHE A 49 0.80 0.54 -19.72
CA PHE A 49 1.66 -0.37 -18.96
C PHE A 49 2.66 -1.02 -19.91
N GLY A 50 3.94 -0.82 -19.68
CA GLY A 50 4.99 -1.36 -20.54
C GLY A 50 6.24 -1.79 -19.77
N LYS A 51 6.99 -2.72 -20.38
CA LYS A 51 8.29 -3.15 -19.90
C LYS A 51 9.38 -2.43 -20.68
N ASP A 52 10.26 -1.75 -19.97
CA ASP A 52 11.38 -0.99 -20.56
C ASP A 52 10.95 -0.10 -21.75
N PRO A 53 9.84 0.70 -21.62
CA PRO A 53 9.30 1.48 -22.71
C PRO A 53 10.23 2.64 -23.07
N THR A 54 10.25 3.00 -24.35
CA THR A 54 10.87 4.24 -24.86
C THR A 54 10.00 5.46 -24.54
N GLU A 55 10.53 6.67 -24.65
CA GLU A 55 9.79 7.91 -24.37
C GLU A 55 8.55 8.11 -25.25
N ASP A 56 8.57 7.57 -26.47
CA ASP A 56 7.45 7.62 -27.42
C ASP A 56 6.34 6.60 -27.11
N ASP A 57 6.60 5.62 -26.22
CA ASP A 57 5.61 4.63 -25.81
C ASP A 57 4.64 5.24 -24.78
N PRO A 58 3.30 5.11 -24.96
CA PRO A 58 2.33 5.56 -23.95
C PRO A 58 2.58 5.03 -22.53
N ALA A 59 3.19 3.86 -22.39
CA ALA A 59 3.56 3.30 -21.09
C ALA A 59 4.60 4.15 -20.34
N TYR A 60 5.40 4.95 -21.05
CA TYR A 60 6.33 5.89 -20.41
C TYR A 60 5.61 6.95 -19.60
N GLN A 61 4.43 7.36 -20.03
CA GLN A 61 3.57 8.32 -19.31
C GLN A 61 2.70 7.65 -18.24
N GLY A 62 2.48 6.33 -18.35
CA GLY A 62 1.67 5.53 -17.44
C GLY A 62 2.50 4.84 -16.36
N PHE A 63 2.67 3.53 -16.48
CA PHE A 63 3.45 2.70 -15.55
C PHE A 63 4.51 1.89 -16.30
N ARG A 64 5.74 2.04 -15.87
CA ARG A 64 6.93 1.43 -16.49
C ARG A 64 7.49 0.34 -15.61
N TRP A 65 7.57 -0.85 -16.13
CA TRP A 65 8.38 -1.92 -15.56
C TRP A 65 9.82 -1.77 -16.06
N ARG A 66 10.73 -1.44 -15.16
CA ARG A 66 12.17 -1.41 -15.47
C ARG A 66 12.80 -2.72 -15.05
N THR A 67 13.59 -3.29 -15.94
CA THR A 67 14.44 -4.44 -15.62
C THR A 67 15.70 -3.93 -14.91
N VAL A 68 15.87 -4.29 -13.66
CA VAL A 68 17.09 -4.03 -12.89
C VAL A 68 17.92 -5.30 -12.85
N ARG A 69 19.23 -5.16 -13.10
CA ARG A 69 20.21 -6.26 -13.06
C ARG A 69 21.33 -5.91 -12.08
N GLU A 70 21.58 -6.81 -11.16
CA GLU A 70 22.69 -6.69 -10.20
C GLU A 70 23.38 -8.05 -10.09
N GLY A 71 24.57 -8.19 -10.68
CA GLY A 71 25.23 -9.47 -10.85
C GLY A 71 24.37 -10.45 -11.66
N ASP A 72 24.10 -11.62 -11.12
CA ASP A 72 23.25 -12.65 -11.74
C ASP A 72 21.75 -12.49 -11.39
N GLU A 73 21.41 -11.51 -10.57
CA GLU A 73 20.04 -11.28 -10.14
C GLU A 73 19.29 -10.31 -11.07
N ILE A 74 18.00 -10.59 -11.28
CA ILE A 74 17.10 -9.76 -12.07
C ILE A 74 15.84 -9.52 -11.26
N TRP A 75 15.47 -8.24 -11.11
CA TRP A 75 14.16 -7.88 -10.56
C TRP A 75 13.52 -6.76 -11.38
N TYR A 76 12.30 -6.43 -11.04
CA TYR A 76 11.52 -5.45 -11.76
C TYR A 76 11.11 -4.32 -10.84
N ASP A 77 11.45 -3.10 -11.21
CA ASP A 77 10.98 -1.88 -10.59
C ASP A 77 9.80 -1.32 -11.38
N LEU A 78 8.71 -0.98 -10.69
CA LEU A 78 7.54 -0.34 -11.30
C LEU A 78 7.56 1.15 -10.97
N THR A 79 7.71 1.98 -11.98
CA THR A 79 7.78 3.44 -11.83
C THR A 79 6.59 4.09 -12.53
N PRO A 80 5.78 4.94 -11.84
CA PRO A 80 4.75 5.72 -12.49
C PRO A 80 5.34 6.86 -13.31
N GLY A 81 4.71 7.16 -14.44
CA GLY A 81 4.88 8.41 -15.18
C GLY A 81 3.82 9.44 -14.76
N PRO A 82 3.76 10.62 -15.41
CA PRO A 82 2.81 11.68 -15.05
C PRO A 82 1.34 11.25 -15.01
N ILE A 83 0.91 10.40 -15.95
CA ILE A 83 -0.46 9.84 -15.97
C ILE A 83 -0.64 8.85 -14.82
N GLY A 84 0.39 8.05 -14.51
CA GLY A 84 0.39 7.12 -13.38
C GLY A 84 0.23 7.86 -12.04
N TYR A 85 1.03 8.89 -11.79
CA TYR A 85 0.91 9.72 -10.58
C TYR A 85 -0.45 10.40 -10.46
N ARG A 86 -1.01 10.90 -11.58
CA ARG A 86 -2.36 11.48 -11.58
C ARG A 86 -3.42 10.46 -11.19
N MET A 87 -3.30 9.21 -11.66
CA MET A 87 -4.21 8.11 -11.29
C MET A 87 -4.09 7.80 -9.81
N LEU A 88 -2.87 7.69 -9.25
CA LEU A 88 -2.63 7.45 -7.83
C LEU A 88 -3.25 8.56 -6.95
N ALA A 89 -3.04 9.83 -7.31
CA ALA A 89 -3.66 10.95 -6.61
C ALA A 89 -5.20 10.93 -6.70
N GLY A 90 -5.75 10.49 -7.84
CA GLY A 90 -7.20 10.29 -8.02
C GLY A 90 -7.74 9.18 -7.13
N MET A 91 -7.00 8.07 -6.99
CA MET A 91 -7.35 6.96 -6.10
C MET A 91 -7.44 7.41 -4.64
N GLN A 92 -6.43 8.12 -4.13
CA GLN A 92 -6.39 8.62 -2.76
C GLN A 92 -7.60 9.52 -2.44
N ARG A 93 -7.96 10.43 -3.36
CA ARG A 93 -9.13 11.29 -3.21
C ARG A 93 -10.46 10.52 -3.31
N ALA A 94 -10.52 9.49 -4.15
CA ALA A 94 -11.71 8.63 -4.24
C ALA A 94 -11.93 7.86 -2.93
N ILE A 95 -10.86 7.36 -2.30
CA ILE A 95 -10.91 6.72 -0.98
C ILE A 95 -11.46 7.69 0.07
N ALA A 96 -10.92 8.91 0.14
CA ALA A 96 -11.41 9.95 1.05
C ALA A 96 -12.89 10.29 0.82
N ALA A 97 -13.32 10.38 -0.45
CA ALA A 97 -14.71 10.62 -0.79
C ALA A 97 -15.65 9.49 -0.37
N LEU A 98 -15.22 8.23 -0.52
CA LEU A 98 -15.98 7.07 -0.03
C LEU A 98 -16.11 7.08 1.50
N ALA A 99 -15.01 7.36 2.22
CA ALA A 99 -15.02 7.43 3.68
C ALA A 99 -15.88 8.60 4.19
N SER A 100 -15.87 9.75 3.52
CA SER A 100 -16.61 10.96 3.96
C SER A 100 -18.12 10.77 3.98
N VAL A 101 -18.65 9.83 3.19
CA VAL A 101 -20.08 9.49 3.18
C VAL A 101 -20.43 8.29 4.07
N GLY A 102 -19.50 7.86 4.93
CA GLY A 102 -19.74 6.84 5.97
C GLY A 102 -19.37 5.41 5.57
N ASN A 103 -18.69 5.17 4.43
CA ASN A 103 -18.21 3.82 4.14
C ASN A 103 -16.94 3.51 4.94
N ASN A 104 -16.93 2.36 5.63
CA ASN A 104 -15.70 1.83 6.20
C ASN A 104 -14.82 1.25 5.08
N ILE A 105 -13.49 1.43 5.19
CA ILE A 105 -12.56 1.08 4.11
C ILE A 105 -11.35 0.32 4.65
N ILE A 106 -10.98 -0.76 3.97
CA ILE A 106 -9.68 -1.40 4.09
C ILE A 106 -8.86 -1.01 2.87
N ILE A 107 -7.77 -0.29 3.10
CA ILE A 107 -6.78 0.07 2.08
C ILE A 107 -5.72 -1.04 2.06
N ASP A 108 -5.59 -1.74 0.93
CA ASP A 108 -4.55 -2.75 0.64
C ASP A 108 -3.48 -2.11 -0.23
N GLU A 109 -2.42 -1.59 0.40
CA GLU A 109 -1.43 -0.78 -0.31
C GLU A 109 0.00 -1.34 -0.17
N ASN A 110 0.81 -1.04 -1.17
CA ASN A 110 2.24 -1.19 -1.17
C ASN A 110 2.84 0.19 -1.52
N ALA A 111 3.10 0.98 -0.50
CA ALA A 111 3.59 2.35 -0.67
C ALA A 111 5.09 2.33 -0.96
N ILE A 112 5.44 2.41 -2.24
CA ILE A 112 6.81 2.31 -2.76
C ILE A 112 7.25 3.51 -3.58
N TYR A 113 6.30 4.35 -4.03
CA TYR A 113 6.64 5.50 -4.86
C TYR A 113 6.88 6.73 -3.99
N GLU A 114 7.82 7.57 -4.44
CA GLU A 114 8.03 8.88 -3.83
C GLU A 114 6.73 9.70 -3.82
N GLY A 115 6.41 10.32 -2.70
CA GLY A 115 5.18 11.09 -2.52
C GLY A 115 3.90 10.27 -2.39
N GLN A 116 3.95 8.94 -2.40
CA GLN A 116 2.74 8.11 -2.35
C GLN A 116 2.08 8.15 -0.96
N LEU A 117 2.86 7.98 0.12
CA LEU A 117 2.33 8.08 1.48
C LEU A 117 1.91 9.51 1.80
N GLU A 118 2.67 10.50 1.37
CA GLU A 118 2.37 11.93 1.53
C GLU A 118 1.02 12.28 0.89
N GLY A 119 0.73 11.74 -0.29
CA GLY A 119 -0.57 11.90 -0.92
C GLY A 119 -1.73 11.28 -0.13
N TYR A 120 -1.49 10.17 0.56
CA TYR A 120 -2.47 9.60 1.49
C TYR A 120 -2.61 10.45 2.76
N PHE A 121 -1.51 10.97 3.31
CA PHE A 121 -1.57 11.86 4.47
C PHE A 121 -2.39 13.12 4.17
N GLU A 122 -2.23 13.72 3.00
CA GLU A 122 -3.03 14.85 2.56
C GLU A 122 -4.50 14.47 2.39
N ALA A 123 -4.79 13.38 1.67
CA ALA A 123 -6.15 12.99 1.35
C ALA A 123 -6.95 12.52 2.59
N LEU A 124 -6.29 11.90 3.56
CA LEU A 124 -6.92 11.27 4.73
C LEU A 124 -6.70 12.04 6.05
N ARG A 125 -6.17 13.27 5.99
CA ARG A 125 -5.83 14.07 7.19
C ARG A 125 -6.98 14.28 8.18
N GLU A 126 -8.22 14.32 7.69
CA GLU A 126 -9.42 14.55 8.49
C GLU A 126 -10.04 13.25 9.03
N PHE A 127 -9.44 12.10 8.71
CA PHE A 127 -9.94 10.80 9.10
C PHE A 127 -9.07 10.18 10.21
N GLU A 128 -9.69 9.36 11.03
CA GLU A 128 -8.98 8.44 11.89
C GLU A 128 -8.57 7.22 11.07
N VAL A 129 -7.27 6.95 11.00
CA VAL A 129 -6.67 5.88 10.21
C VAL A 129 -5.93 4.92 11.12
N LEU A 130 -6.40 3.68 11.21
CA LEU A 130 -5.63 2.58 11.81
C LEU A 130 -4.56 2.14 10.81
N PHE A 131 -3.30 2.42 11.12
CA PHE A 131 -2.17 2.18 10.24
C PHE A 131 -1.45 0.89 10.62
N VAL A 132 -1.55 -0.13 9.76
CA VAL A 132 -1.06 -1.48 10.01
C VAL A 132 0.07 -1.83 9.05
N GLY A 133 1.23 -2.21 9.58
CA GLY A 133 2.34 -2.78 8.83
C GLY A 133 2.19 -4.29 8.70
N ILE A 134 2.23 -4.81 7.48
CA ILE A 134 2.26 -6.25 7.24
C ILE A 134 3.64 -6.62 6.70
N ARG A 135 4.44 -7.23 7.56
CA ARG A 135 5.80 -7.69 7.24
C ARG A 135 5.83 -9.16 6.87
N CYS A 136 6.90 -9.54 6.20
CA CYS A 136 7.19 -10.94 5.88
C CYS A 136 8.66 -11.06 5.50
N SER A 137 9.30 -12.19 5.75
CA SER A 137 10.66 -12.42 5.27
C SER A 137 10.72 -12.46 3.74
N LEU A 138 11.83 -12.00 3.15
CA LEU A 138 12.01 -12.01 1.71
C LEU A 138 11.90 -13.43 1.12
N ASP A 139 12.49 -14.42 1.79
CA ASP A 139 12.45 -15.82 1.35
C ASP A 139 11.01 -16.34 1.25
N GLU A 140 10.17 -16.00 2.23
CA GLU A 140 8.77 -16.41 2.25
C GLU A 140 7.96 -15.68 1.17
N ILE A 141 8.22 -14.39 0.96
CA ILE A 141 7.61 -13.60 -0.12
C ILE A 141 7.96 -14.20 -1.48
N GLU A 142 9.23 -14.51 -1.74
CA GLU A 142 9.67 -15.16 -2.99
C GLU A 142 9.03 -16.55 -3.16
N ARG A 143 8.92 -17.32 -2.09
CA ARG A 143 8.23 -18.62 -2.11
C ARG A 143 6.75 -18.46 -2.48
N ARG A 144 6.07 -17.46 -1.93
CA ARG A 144 4.66 -17.15 -2.23
C ARG A 144 4.50 -16.65 -3.67
N GLU A 145 5.40 -15.79 -4.14
CA GLU A 145 5.39 -15.25 -5.50
C GLU A 145 5.53 -16.38 -6.54
N ARG A 146 6.45 -17.35 -6.32
CA ARG A 146 6.62 -18.51 -7.21
C ARG A 146 5.36 -19.37 -7.31
N LYS A 147 4.57 -19.47 -6.24
CA LYS A 147 3.33 -20.25 -6.23
C LYS A 147 2.16 -19.58 -6.94
N ARG A 148 2.20 -18.24 -7.06
CA ARG A 148 1.04 -17.47 -7.56
C ARG A 148 0.81 -17.57 -9.06
N GLY A 149 1.80 -17.76 -9.89
CA GLY A 149 1.67 -17.93 -11.34
C GLY A 149 1.05 -16.77 -12.15
N ASP A 150 0.42 -15.82 -11.47
CA ASP A 150 -0.28 -14.67 -12.07
C ASP A 150 0.58 -13.39 -12.13
N ARG A 151 1.76 -13.40 -11.52
CA ARG A 151 2.71 -12.28 -11.48
C ARG A 151 4.09 -12.69 -11.99
N ARG A 152 4.84 -11.71 -12.50
CA ARG A 152 6.23 -11.96 -12.87
C ARG A 152 7.06 -12.16 -11.59
N TRP A 153 7.84 -13.22 -11.57
CA TRP A 153 8.82 -13.49 -10.53
C TRP A 153 9.83 -12.33 -10.43
N GLY A 154 10.24 -11.95 -9.22
CA GLY A 154 11.17 -10.85 -8.94
C GLY A 154 10.52 -9.48 -8.78
N HIS A 155 9.20 -9.37 -8.87
CA HIS A 155 8.50 -8.10 -8.62
C HIS A 155 8.54 -7.72 -7.13
N ALA A 156 8.27 -8.66 -6.25
CA ALA A 156 8.26 -8.40 -4.81
C ALA A 156 9.65 -7.98 -4.29
N LYS A 157 10.72 -8.61 -4.81
CA LYS A 157 12.10 -8.32 -4.41
C LYS A 157 12.49 -6.86 -4.67
N GLY A 158 12.15 -6.32 -5.84
CA GLY A 158 12.50 -4.95 -6.23
C GLY A 158 11.93 -3.87 -5.31
N HIS A 159 10.80 -4.16 -4.65
CA HIS A 159 10.10 -3.20 -3.80
C HIS A 159 10.13 -3.53 -2.31
N TYR A 160 10.71 -4.67 -1.95
CA TYR A 160 10.72 -5.18 -0.59
C TYR A 160 11.29 -4.17 0.42
N HIS A 161 12.46 -3.60 0.09
CA HIS A 161 13.14 -2.64 0.97
C HIS A 161 12.48 -1.26 0.99
N LEU A 162 11.68 -0.92 -0.01
CA LEU A 162 11.06 0.40 -0.14
C LEU A 162 9.77 0.53 0.69
N THR A 163 8.99 -0.55 0.79
CA THR A 163 7.63 -0.51 1.34
C THR A 163 7.55 0.02 2.76
N HIS A 164 8.49 -0.35 3.62
CA HIS A 164 8.51 0.06 5.03
C HIS A 164 9.55 1.16 5.30
N ALA A 165 10.43 1.47 4.34
CA ALA A 165 11.60 2.32 4.55
C ALA A 165 11.25 3.70 5.16
N LEU A 166 10.20 4.35 4.65
CA LEU A 166 9.77 5.66 5.15
C LEU A 166 9.26 5.58 6.59
N VAL A 167 8.45 4.55 6.87
CA VAL A 167 7.88 4.34 8.21
C VAL A 167 8.99 3.98 9.20
N ASP A 168 9.87 3.05 8.84
CA ASP A 168 10.98 2.59 9.69
C ASP A 168 12.00 3.71 9.98
N ALA A 169 12.17 4.66 9.06
CA ALA A 169 13.08 5.78 9.23
C ALA A 169 12.53 6.91 10.11
N HIS A 170 11.20 7.14 10.11
CA HIS A 170 10.61 8.35 10.68
C HIS A 170 9.49 8.10 11.69
N GLY A 171 8.98 6.87 11.82
CA GLY A 171 7.83 6.60 12.69
C GLY A 171 7.62 5.12 12.99
N SER A 172 6.36 4.75 13.13
CA SER A 172 5.92 3.38 13.40
C SER A 172 4.54 3.14 12.78
N TYR A 173 4.10 1.90 12.83
CA TYR A 173 2.69 1.52 12.64
C TYR A 173 1.97 1.52 14.00
N ASP A 174 0.64 1.64 14.00
CA ASP A 174 -0.16 1.39 15.19
C ASP A 174 -0.12 -0.10 15.56
N LEU A 175 -0.08 -0.97 14.55
CA LEU A 175 0.08 -2.41 14.69
C LEU A 175 1.04 -2.92 13.60
N ASP A 176 2.04 -3.70 13.99
CA ASP A 176 3.02 -4.31 13.06
C ASP A 176 2.93 -5.84 13.16
N ILE A 177 2.63 -6.51 12.03
CA ILE A 177 2.35 -7.94 11.98
C ILE A 177 3.35 -8.63 11.06
N ASP A 178 4.02 -9.67 11.55
CA ASP A 178 4.82 -10.57 10.73
C ASP A 178 3.94 -11.72 10.20
N SER A 179 3.64 -11.69 8.92
CA SER A 179 2.86 -12.73 8.24
C SER A 179 3.70 -13.93 7.79
N SER A 180 5.01 -13.98 8.09
CA SER A 180 5.88 -15.10 7.70
C SER A 180 5.43 -16.40 8.32
N LEU A 181 4.96 -16.35 9.57
CA LEU A 181 4.62 -17.50 10.40
C LEU A 181 3.12 -17.60 10.69
N ALA A 182 2.32 -16.64 10.23
CA ALA A 182 0.89 -16.56 10.49
C ALA A 182 0.07 -16.77 9.21
N THR A 183 -1.06 -17.43 9.34
CA THR A 183 -2.07 -17.55 8.28
C THR A 183 -2.79 -16.20 8.09
N PRO A 184 -3.46 -15.98 6.93
CA PRO A 184 -4.27 -14.78 6.74
C PRO A 184 -5.35 -14.59 7.81
N LEU A 185 -5.97 -15.68 8.27
CA LEU A 185 -6.97 -15.66 9.34
C LEU A 185 -6.36 -15.23 10.68
N GLU A 186 -5.20 -15.77 11.06
CA GLU A 186 -4.51 -15.35 12.29
C GLU A 186 -4.12 -13.89 12.25
N CYS A 187 -3.62 -13.39 11.12
CA CYS A 187 -3.34 -11.97 10.95
C CYS A 187 -4.61 -11.10 11.06
N ALA A 188 -5.74 -11.56 10.48
CA ALA A 188 -7.01 -10.87 10.56
C ALA A 188 -7.53 -10.81 12.00
N LEU A 189 -7.42 -11.91 12.76
CA LEU A 189 -7.80 -11.95 14.18
C LEU A 189 -6.96 -10.99 15.02
N LEU A 190 -5.65 -10.91 14.79
CA LEU A 190 -4.78 -9.93 15.48
C LEU A 190 -5.22 -8.49 15.22
N ILE A 191 -5.62 -8.17 13.98
CA ILE A 191 -6.14 -6.83 13.65
C ILE A 191 -7.47 -6.58 14.37
N MET A 192 -8.37 -7.55 14.38
CA MET A 192 -9.66 -7.43 15.07
C MET A 192 -9.50 -7.27 16.58
N ASP A 193 -8.68 -8.10 17.21
CA ASP A 193 -8.38 -8.01 18.64
C ASP A 193 -7.85 -6.62 18.99
N TYR A 194 -6.97 -6.05 18.14
CA TYR A 194 -6.50 -4.69 18.33
C TYR A 194 -7.62 -3.66 18.17
N MET A 195 -8.48 -3.78 17.16
CA MET A 195 -9.62 -2.88 16.95
C MET A 195 -10.62 -2.92 18.10
N GLU A 196 -10.82 -4.10 18.73
CA GLU A 196 -11.72 -4.27 19.90
C GLU A 196 -11.21 -3.57 21.17
N THR A 197 -9.90 -3.25 21.25
CA THR A 197 -9.38 -2.44 22.34
C THR A 197 -9.83 -0.98 22.28
N ASP A 198 -10.60 -0.59 21.28
CA ASP A 198 -10.99 0.79 20.96
C ASP A 198 -9.75 1.73 20.91
N PRO A 199 -8.75 1.40 20.08
CA PRO A 199 -7.52 2.15 20.05
C PRO A 199 -7.78 3.56 19.52
N SER A 200 -7.00 4.53 20.03
CA SER A 200 -6.89 5.85 19.40
C SER A 200 -5.68 5.82 18.46
N PRO A 201 -5.80 5.45 17.20
CA PRO A 201 -4.68 5.29 16.29
C PRO A 201 -4.02 6.65 16.03
N THR A 202 -2.70 6.71 16.13
CA THR A 202 -1.94 7.97 16.01
C THR A 202 -0.78 7.88 15.05
N ALA A 203 -0.31 6.68 14.72
CA ALA A 203 0.90 6.46 13.93
C ALA A 203 0.85 7.15 12.56
N PHE A 204 -0.28 7.04 11.87
CA PHE A 204 -0.46 7.67 10.56
C PHE A 204 -0.36 9.20 10.62
N ARG A 205 -0.99 9.83 11.61
CA ARG A 205 -0.95 11.29 11.83
C ARG A 205 0.44 11.74 12.26
N GLN A 206 1.06 11.04 13.21
CA GLN A 206 2.40 11.36 13.70
C GLN A 206 3.43 11.33 12.57
N LEU A 207 3.40 10.31 11.72
CA LEU A 207 4.29 10.22 10.56
C LEU A 207 4.05 11.37 9.58
N SER A 208 2.79 11.71 9.30
CA SER A 208 2.42 12.88 8.49
C SER A 208 3.01 14.19 9.04
N ASP A 209 2.89 14.42 10.34
CA ASP A 209 3.39 15.63 11.00
C ASP A 209 4.92 15.73 10.96
N ILE A 210 5.62 14.60 11.13
CA ILE A 210 7.08 14.52 11.05
C ILE A 210 7.55 14.91 9.65
N LEU A 211 6.98 14.29 8.62
CA LEU A 211 7.37 14.55 7.23
C LEU A 211 7.04 15.98 6.78
N ALA A 212 5.93 16.54 7.26
CA ALA A 212 5.60 17.95 6.98
C ALA A 212 6.62 18.92 7.57
N LYS A 213 7.16 18.63 8.75
CA LYS A 213 8.24 19.43 9.37
C LYS A 213 9.54 19.33 8.59
N ASP A 214 9.96 18.12 8.23
CA ASP A 214 11.19 17.87 7.47
C ASP A 214 11.18 18.61 6.12
N LEU A 215 10.01 18.63 5.45
CA LEU A 215 9.85 19.39 4.21
C LEU A 215 9.98 20.91 4.46
N SER A 216 9.41 21.44 5.53
CA SER A 216 9.50 22.87 5.84
C SER A 216 10.95 23.31 6.15
N GLU A 217 11.72 22.46 6.80
CA GLU A 217 13.12 22.74 7.16
C GLU A 217 14.08 22.68 5.96
N ARG A 218 13.75 21.92 4.91
CA ARG A 218 14.56 21.83 3.68
C ARG A 218 14.41 23.05 2.76
N TYR A 219 13.35 23.85 2.94
CA TYR A 219 13.05 25.03 2.09
C TYR A 219 13.22 26.36 2.83
N THR A 220 13.71 26.35 4.07
CA THR A 220 14.17 27.52 4.84
C THR A 220 15.69 27.58 4.87
#